data_f8e6720150d26f58eff2cd0ce18048a0
#
_entry.id   f8e6720150d26f58eff2cd0ce18048a0
#
_cell.length_a   1.000
_cell.length_b   1.000
_cell.length_c   1.000
_cell.angle_alpha   90.00
_cell.angle_beta   90.00
_cell.angle_gamma   90.00
#
_symmetry.space_group_name_H-M   'P 1'
#
loop_
_entity.id
_entity.type
_entity.pdbx_description
1 polymer ?
#
loop_
_entity_poly.entity_id
_entity_poly.type
_entity_poly.pdbx_seq_one_letter_code
_entity_poly.pdbx_strand_id
1 'polypeptide(L)'
;MNGSILKRERKKCHLTQAEVGEKLGVSQQAVAKWENNTTEPKTQDLMALAALYNVTVDYLLGIESDRETGTQAIIQDGMTYKRLPVLASVACGDPIYAEDSYENYILQSMETNADFCVVAEGDSMINARIFDGDLVFVHKQEMVNNGEIAVVAIGEAATIKRVYYYDKQNKLVLMPENPSHAPQVYVDDELENARILGKVVSFFSRV
;
A
#
# COMPACT_ATOMS: atom_id res chain seq x y z
N MET A 1 7.77 19.97 -13.68
CA MET A 1 8.39 18.64 -13.40
C MET A 1 9.25 18.77 -12.15
N ASN A 2 9.41 17.73 -11.36
CA ASN A 2 10.23 17.75 -10.13
C ASN A 2 11.43 16.81 -10.27
N GLY A 3 12.63 17.37 -10.57
CA GLY A 3 13.86 16.60 -10.77
C GLY A 3 14.30 15.81 -9.54
N SER A 4 13.85 16.20 -8.33
CA SER A 4 14.12 15.43 -7.11
C SER A 4 13.40 14.08 -7.14
N ILE A 5 12.22 13.97 -7.81
CA ILE A 5 11.52 12.72 -8.03
C ILE A 5 12.35 11.81 -8.93
N LEU A 6 12.85 12.34 -10.09
CA LEU A 6 13.68 11.56 -11.00
C LEU A 6 14.91 10.97 -10.29
N LYS A 7 15.61 11.80 -9.49
CA LYS A 7 16.80 11.40 -8.74
C LYS A 7 16.48 10.33 -7.70
N ARG A 8 15.34 10.45 -7.01
CA ARG A 8 14.88 9.49 -6.01
C ARG A 8 14.61 8.14 -6.67
N GLU A 9 13.87 8.14 -7.78
CA GLU A 9 13.47 6.93 -8.44
C GLU A 9 14.65 6.20 -9.08
N ARG A 10 15.57 6.92 -9.70
CA ARG A 10 16.82 6.35 -10.17
C ARG A 10 17.58 5.61 -9.04
N LYS A 11 17.69 6.27 -7.86
CA LYS A 11 18.36 5.67 -6.70
C LYS A 11 17.66 4.42 -6.18
N LYS A 12 16.31 4.40 -6.18
CA LYS A 12 15.53 3.21 -5.83
C LYS A 12 15.80 2.04 -6.77
N CYS A 13 15.95 2.34 -8.06
CA CYS A 13 16.33 1.34 -9.08
C CYS A 13 17.82 1.00 -9.07
N HIS A 14 18.61 1.50 -8.10
CA HIS A 14 20.06 1.30 -8.01
C HIS A 14 20.85 1.68 -9.26
N LEU A 15 20.31 2.60 -10.09
CA LEU A 15 20.94 3.05 -11.33
C LEU A 15 21.80 4.30 -11.12
N THR A 16 22.89 4.40 -11.87
CA THR A 16 23.66 5.62 -12.04
C THR A 16 23.05 6.52 -13.12
N GLN A 17 23.38 7.80 -13.15
CA GLN A 17 22.94 8.70 -14.23
C GLN A 17 23.44 8.26 -15.61
N ALA A 18 24.61 7.63 -15.66
CA ALA A 18 25.18 7.11 -16.91
C ALA A 18 24.37 5.94 -17.44
N GLU A 19 23.98 4.98 -16.58
CA GLU A 19 23.19 3.82 -16.98
C GLU A 19 21.78 4.24 -17.42
N VAL A 20 21.17 5.23 -16.77
CA VAL A 20 19.90 5.80 -17.25
C VAL A 20 20.08 6.44 -18.62
N GLY A 21 21.16 7.20 -18.81
CA GLY A 21 21.49 7.81 -20.09
C GLY A 21 21.62 6.76 -21.20
N GLU A 22 22.34 5.69 -20.95
CA GLU A 22 22.52 4.57 -21.87
C GLU A 22 21.20 3.92 -22.25
N LYS A 23 20.37 3.60 -21.25
CA LYS A 23 19.04 2.97 -21.46
C LYS A 23 18.07 3.82 -22.27
N LEU A 24 18.16 5.15 -22.14
CA LEU A 24 17.32 6.09 -22.85
C LEU A 24 17.93 6.63 -24.16
N GLY A 25 19.19 6.29 -24.46
CA GLY A 25 19.89 6.82 -25.63
C GLY A 25 20.26 8.30 -25.52
N VAL A 26 20.45 8.82 -24.28
CA VAL A 26 20.82 10.21 -23.99
C VAL A 26 22.12 10.29 -23.21
N SER A 27 22.73 11.47 -23.14
CA SER A 27 23.95 11.65 -22.37
C SER A 27 23.70 11.66 -20.85
N GLN A 28 24.66 11.20 -20.05
CA GLN A 28 24.64 11.35 -18.59
C GLN A 28 24.35 12.79 -18.17
N GLN A 29 24.92 13.76 -18.89
CA GLN A 29 24.73 15.20 -18.61
C GLN A 29 23.27 15.63 -18.79
N ALA A 30 22.55 15.04 -19.74
CA ALA A 30 21.13 15.33 -19.93
C ALA A 30 20.34 14.86 -18.69
N VAL A 31 20.58 13.64 -18.22
CA VAL A 31 19.96 13.09 -17.01
C VAL A 31 20.27 13.96 -15.78
N ALA A 32 21.53 14.39 -15.63
CA ALA A 32 21.93 15.26 -14.53
C ALA A 32 21.21 16.63 -14.57
N LYS A 33 21.03 17.21 -15.76
CA LYS A 33 20.28 18.47 -15.95
C LYS A 33 18.80 18.31 -15.58
N TRP A 34 18.19 17.19 -15.92
CA TRP A 34 16.79 16.88 -15.58
C TRP A 34 16.62 16.74 -14.04
N GLU A 35 17.52 16.01 -13.38
CA GLU A 35 17.49 15.83 -11.93
C GLU A 35 17.73 17.12 -11.15
N ASN A 36 18.48 18.07 -11.73
CA ASN A 36 18.76 19.37 -11.13
C ASN A 36 17.77 20.48 -11.56
N ASN A 37 16.70 20.12 -12.28
CA ASN A 37 15.70 21.05 -12.82
C ASN A 37 16.29 22.14 -13.75
N THR A 38 17.44 21.89 -14.38
CA THR A 38 18.08 22.83 -15.32
C THR A 38 17.41 22.79 -16.69
N THR A 39 16.97 21.60 -17.11
CA THR A 39 16.20 21.38 -18.33
C THR A 39 15.14 20.32 -18.07
N GLU A 40 14.11 20.29 -18.91
CA GLU A 40 13.08 19.25 -18.85
C GLU A 40 13.33 18.18 -19.93
N PRO A 41 13.06 16.89 -19.64
CA PRO A 41 13.06 15.85 -20.66
C PRO A 41 11.95 16.09 -21.67
N LYS A 42 12.17 15.67 -22.90
CA LYS A 42 11.11 15.66 -23.92
C LYS A 42 10.05 14.62 -23.52
N THR A 43 8.86 14.75 -24.09
CA THR A 43 7.74 13.82 -23.81
C THR A 43 8.13 12.37 -24.00
N GLN A 44 8.91 12.04 -25.03
CA GLN A 44 9.39 10.67 -25.28
C GLN A 44 10.35 10.17 -24.19
N ASP A 45 11.27 11.04 -23.76
CA ASP A 45 12.22 10.71 -22.68
C ASP A 45 11.48 10.54 -21.34
N LEU A 46 10.45 11.36 -21.12
CA LEU A 46 9.63 11.28 -19.91
C LEU A 46 8.81 9.97 -19.85
N MET A 47 8.26 9.54 -20.99
CA MET A 47 7.57 8.25 -21.10
C MET A 47 8.55 7.08 -20.89
N ALA A 48 9.76 7.16 -21.44
CA ALA A 48 10.79 6.15 -21.25
C ALA A 48 11.29 6.10 -19.80
N LEU A 49 11.44 7.26 -19.13
CA LEU A 49 11.76 7.33 -17.70
C LEU A 49 10.65 6.72 -16.84
N ALA A 50 9.39 7.00 -17.16
CA ALA A 50 8.25 6.44 -16.47
C ALA A 50 8.23 4.92 -16.57
N ALA A 51 8.46 4.37 -17.76
CA ALA A 51 8.58 2.92 -17.99
C ALA A 51 9.80 2.34 -17.27
N LEU A 52 10.96 2.99 -17.34
CA LEU A 52 12.21 2.52 -16.70
C LEU A 52 12.10 2.44 -15.17
N TYR A 53 11.39 3.40 -14.56
CA TYR A 53 11.21 3.49 -13.11
C TYR A 53 9.92 2.81 -12.63
N ASN A 54 9.14 2.24 -13.55
CA ASN A 54 7.83 1.64 -13.27
C ASN A 54 6.88 2.61 -12.53
N VAL A 55 6.71 3.82 -13.10
CA VAL A 55 5.89 4.89 -12.54
C VAL A 55 5.06 5.55 -13.61
N THR A 56 4.05 6.35 -13.20
CA THR A 56 3.27 7.16 -14.13
C THR A 56 4.04 8.41 -14.55
N VAL A 57 3.72 8.95 -15.73
CA VAL A 57 4.24 10.24 -16.20
C VAL A 57 3.78 11.36 -15.25
N ASP A 58 2.52 11.30 -14.80
CA ASP A 58 1.93 12.30 -13.91
C ASP A 58 2.67 12.36 -12.57
N TYR A 59 3.07 11.21 -12.04
CA TYR A 59 3.93 11.15 -10.87
C TYR A 59 5.29 11.82 -11.12
N LEU A 60 5.96 11.57 -12.24
CA LEU A 60 7.24 12.21 -12.57
C LEU A 60 7.08 13.74 -12.76
N LEU A 61 5.92 14.18 -13.20
CA LEU A 61 5.57 15.60 -13.31
C LEU A 61 5.24 16.25 -11.96
N GLY A 62 5.03 15.45 -10.91
CA GLY A 62 4.65 15.93 -9.58
C GLY A 62 3.18 16.35 -9.50
N ILE A 63 2.34 15.87 -10.41
CA ILE A 63 0.89 16.12 -10.44
C ILE A 63 0.19 15.19 -9.45
N GLU A 64 0.71 13.96 -9.26
CA GLU A 64 0.26 13.01 -8.25
C GLU A 64 1.19 13.03 -7.04
N SER A 65 0.61 13.15 -5.84
CA SER A 65 1.38 13.31 -4.60
C SER A 65 1.88 12.00 -4.00
N ASP A 66 1.36 10.83 -4.42
CA ASP A 66 1.70 9.55 -3.79
C ASP A 66 1.90 8.40 -4.77
N ARG A 67 3.06 7.78 -4.65
CA ARG A 67 3.51 6.62 -5.41
C ARG A 67 3.03 5.28 -4.87
N GLU A 68 2.47 5.29 -3.68
CA GLU A 68 2.17 4.05 -2.94
C GLU A 68 0.88 3.35 -3.36
N THR A 69 0.12 3.97 -4.27
CA THR A 69 -1.02 3.29 -4.89
C THR A 69 -0.79 3.23 -6.39
N GLY A 70 -0.33 2.10 -6.89
CA GLY A 70 -0.33 1.74 -8.32
C GLY A 70 -1.76 1.69 -8.88
N THR A 71 -2.53 2.73 -8.59
CA THR A 71 -3.93 2.83 -8.94
C THR A 71 -4.04 3.39 -10.34
N GLN A 72 -3.79 2.55 -11.35
CA GLN A 72 -4.26 2.87 -12.70
C GLN A 72 -5.78 2.90 -12.66
N ALA A 73 -6.34 4.10 -12.76
CA ALA A 73 -7.78 4.25 -12.93
C ALA A 73 -8.18 3.59 -14.26
N ILE A 74 -9.02 2.57 -14.18
CA ILE A 74 -9.59 1.89 -15.35
C ILE A 74 -11.00 2.45 -15.52
N ILE A 75 -11.27 3.04 -16.67
CA ILE A 75 -12.63 3.48 -17.01
C ILE A 75 -13.30 2.34 -17.78
N GLN A 76 -14.33 1.75 -17.18
CA GLN A 76 -15.16 0.74 -17.79
C GLN A 76 -16.63 1.10 -17.56
N ASP A 77 -17.44 1.07 -18.62
CA ASP A 77 -18.87 1.41 -18.57
C ASP A 77 -19.21 2.77 -17.92
N GLY A 78 -18.31 3.77 -18.07
CA GLY A 78 -18.47 5.11 -17.49
C GLY A 78 -18.18 5.19 -15.99
N MET A 79 -17.73 4.09 -15.36
CA MET A 79 -17.28 4.05 -13.97
C MET A 79 -15.76 4.00 -13.91
N THR A 80 -15.20 4.66 -12.92
CA THR A 80 -13.77 4.65 -12.66
C THR A 80 -13.47 3.61 -11.59
N TYR A 81 -12.58 2.67 -11.93
CA TYR A 81 -12.10 1.61 -11.03
C TYR A 81 -10.63 1.83 -10.73
N LYS A 82 -10.21 1.41 -9.55
CA LYS A 82 -8.81 1.31 -9.15
C LYS A 82 -8.41 -0.14 -8.94
N ARG A 83 -7.15 -0.45 -9.25
CA ARG A 83 -6.56 -1.73 -8.90
C ARG A 83 -6.10 -1.69 -7.45
N LEU A 84 -6.64 -2.57 -6.62
CA LEU A 84 -6.20 -2.74 -5.23
C LEU A 84 -5.34 -4.00 -5.14
N PRO A 85 -4.11 -3.92 -4.61
CA PRO A 85 -3.30 -5.09 -4.36
C PRO A 85 -3.95 -5.96 -3.29
N VAL A 86 -3.91 -7.28 -3.49
CA VAL A 86 -4.28 -8.27 -2.47
C VAL A 86 -3.00 -8.72 -1.79
N LEU A 87 -2.85 -8.42 -0.51
CA LEU A 87 -1.69 -8.82 0.26
C LEU A 87 -1.86 -10.28 0.70
N ALA A 88 -0.97 -11.15 0.22
CA ALA A 88 -0.97 -12.58 0.57
C ALA A 88 -0.34 -12.85 1.94
N SER A 89 0.57 -12.00 2.38
CA SER A 89 1.19 -12.06 3.71
C SER A 89 1.78 -10.69 4.07
N VAL A 90 1.91 -10.43 5.37
CA VAL A 90 2.60 -9.25 5.89
C VAL A 90 3.90 -9.75 6.53
N ALA A 91 5.02 -9.60 5.84
CA ALA A 91 6.31 -9.92 6.42
C ALA A 91 6.98 -8.65 6.96
N CYS A 92 7.54 -8.79 8.17
CA CYS A 92 8.48 -7.86 8.81
C CYS A 92 8.30 -6.37 8.50
N GLY A 93 7.20 -5.80 8.94
CA GLY A 93 7.11 -4.35 9.12
C GLY A 93 6.67 -3.52 7.92
N ASP A 94 6.82 -3.98 6.70
CA ASP A 94 6.23 -3.35 5.51
C ASP A 94 5.30 -4.33 4.79
N PRO A 95 4.12 -3.88 4.32
CA PRO A 95 3.31 -4.70 3.45
C PRO A 95 4.18 -5.12 2.27
N ILE A 96 4.43 -6.42 2.11
CA ILE A 96 5.04 -6.90 0.88
C ILE A 96 3.97 -6.74 -0.18
N TYR A 97 4.00 -5.63 -0.88
CA TYR A 97 3.40 -5.54 -2.19
C TYR A 97 4.20 -6.52 -3.03
N ALA A 98 3.60 -7.66 -3.37
CA ALA A 98 4.19 -8.60 -4.32
C ALA A 98 4.25 -7.88 -5.68
N GLU A 99 5.30 -7.06 -5.88
CA GLU A 99 5.54 -6.29 -7.11
C GLU A 99 5.75 -7.20 -8.33
N ASP A 100 5.97 -8.50 -8.12
CA ASP A 100 6.33 -9.46 -9.18
C ASP A 100 5.22 -10.42 -9.61
N SER A 101 4.01 -10.36 -9.03
CA SER A 101 2.91 -11.19 -9.52
C SER A 101 1.69 -10.34 -9.84
N TYR A 102 1.52 -10.00 -11.11
CA TYR A 102 0.35 -9.32 -11.69
C TYR A 102 -0.99 -10.07 -11.50
N GLU A 103 -0.99 -11.16 -10.74
CA GLU A 103 -2.15 -12.03 -10.55
C GLU A 103 -3.04 -11.69 -9.35
N ASN A 104 -2.61 -10.79 -8.45
CA ASN A 104 -3.32 -10.52 -7.20
C ASN A 104 -3.81 -9.08 -7.07
N TYR A 105 -4.50 -8.56 -8.08
CA TYR A 105 -5.20 -7.27 -8.00
C TYR A 105 -6.70 -7.45 -8.16
N ILE A 106 -7.45 -6.63 -7.45
CA ILE A 106 -8.90 -6.54 -7.59
C ILE A 106 -9.26 -5.16 -8.13
N LEU A 107 -10.21 -5.14 -9.06
CA LEU A 107 -10.81 -3.90 -9.53
C LEU A 107 -11.90 -3.46 -8.55
N GLN A 108 -11.71 -2.30 -7.95
CA GLN A 108 -12.65 -1.70 -7.01
C GLN A 108 -13.11 -0.34 -7.51
N SER A 109 -14.39 -0.01 -7.32
CA SER A 109 -14.89 1.34 -7.58
C SER A 109 -14.13 2.38 -6.77
N MET A 110 -13.84 3.54 -7.37
CA MET A 110 -13.13 4.64 -6.68
C MET A 110 -13.92 5.24 -5.52
N GLU A 111 -15.20 4.91 -5.36
CA GLU A 111 -16.01 5.35 -4.22
C GLU A 111 -15.54 4.73 -2.89
N THR A 112 -14.85 3.59 -2.95
CA THR A 112 -14.33 2.92 -1.75
C THR A 112 -12.94 3.46 -1.43
N ASN A 113 -12.79 4.11 -0.27
CA ASN A 113 -11.52 4.62 0.22
C ASN A 113 -10.65 3.49 0.82
N ALA A 114 -10.28 2.51 -0.02
CA ALA A 114 -9.38 1.42 0.36
C ALA A 114 -8.07 1.54 -0.42
N ASP A 115 -6.96 1.15 0.18
CA ASP A 115 -5.63 1.21 -0.42
C ASP A 115 -5.08 -0.18 -0.77
N PHE A 116 -5.54 -1.21 -0.05
CA PHE A 116 -5.20 -2.60 -0.30
C PHE A 116 -6.31 -3.54 0.19
N CYS A 117 -6.18 -4.82 -0.14
CA CYS A 117 -7.04 -5.89 0.35
C CYS A 117 -6.23 -6.96 1.05
N VAL A 118 -6.87 -7.66 1.99
CA VAL A 118 -6.38 -8.90 2.58
C VAL A 118 -7.47 -9.97 2.49
N VAL A 119 -7.06 -11.23 2.44
CA VAL A 119 -8.01 -12.35 2.60
C VAL A 119 -8.12 -12.66 4.08
N ALA A 120 -9.34 -12.71 4.59
CA ALA A 120 -9.58 -13.10 5.98
C ALA A 120 -9.32 -14.60 6.15
N GLU A 121 -8.61 -14.97 7.21
CA GLU A 121 -8.35 -16.36 7.56
C GLU A 121 -8.92 -16.67 8.94
N GLY A 122 -9.60 -17.82 9.02
CA GLY A 122 -10.21 -18.33 10.26
C GLY A 122 -11.54 -17.66 10.61
N ASP A 123 -11.98 -17.88 11.84
CA ASP A 123 -13.32 -17.55 12.32
C ASP A 123 -13.35 -16.48 13.41
N SER A 124 -12.24 -15.82 13.67
CA SER A 124 -12.11 -14.87 14.79
C SER A 124 -12.99 -13.63 14.68
N MET A 125 -13.55 -13.34 13.50
CA MET A 125 -14.33 -12.12 13.21
C MET A 125 -15.76 -12.42 12.73
N ILE A 126 -16.29 -13.62 12.96
CA ILE A 126 -17.58 -14.07 12.44
C ILE A 126 -18.76 -13.23 12.93
N ASN A 127 -18.74 -12.70 14.17
CA ASN A 127 -19.80 -11.84 14.68
C ASN A 127 -19.77 -10.44 14.06
N ALA A 128 -18.64 -10.05 13.45
CA ALA A 128 -18.55 -8.87 12.59
C ALA A 128 -18.95 -9.18 11.14
N ARG A 129 -19.41 -10.41 10.86
CA ARG A 129 -19.79 -10.94 9.53
C ARG A 129 -18.61 -11.02 8.55
N ILE A 130 -17.38 -11.11 9.05
CA ILE A 130 -16.17 -11.38 8.28
C ILE A 130 -15.85 -12.86 8.47
N PHE A 131 -15.94 -13.64 7.40
CA PHE A 131 -15.77 -15.09 7.40
C PHE A 131 -14.45 -15.49 6.73
N ASP A 132 -14.07 -16.73 6.95
CA ASP A 132 -12.91 -17.32 6.29
C ASP A 132 -13.02 -17.22 4.75
N GLY A 133 -11.95 -16.75 4.11
CA GLY A 133 -11.92 -16.51 2.66
C GLY A 133 -12.54 -15.20 2.19
N ASP A 134 -13.11 -14.39 3.08
CA ASP A 134 -13.64 -13.06 2.71
C ASP A 134 -12.52 -12.12 2.28
N LEU A 135 -12.84 -11.29 1.29
CA LEU A 135 -11.95 -10.23 0.86
C LEU A 135 -12.21 -8.95 1.65
N VAL A 136 -11.23 -8.51 2.41
CA VAL A 136 -11.33 -7.36 3.31
C VAL A 136 -10.59 -6.17 2.73
N PHE A 137 -11.29 -5.05 2.55
CA PHE A 137 -10.77 -3.80 1.99
C PHE A 137 -10.29 -2.89 3.12
N VAL A 138 -9.08 -2.37 2.98
CA VAL A 138 -8.36 -1.68 4.05
C VAL A 138 -7.89 -0.31 3.58
N HIS A 139 -8.19 0.71 4.37
CA HIS A 139 -7.60 2.03 4.23
C HIS A 139 -6.33 2.13 5.08
N LYS A 140 -5.20 2.43 4.43
CA LYS A 140 -3.88 2.51 5.07
C LYS A 140 -3.83 3.67 6.06
N GLN A 141 -3.63 3.37 7.32
CA GLN A 141 -3.42 4.34 8.39
C GLN A 141 -2.76 3.67 9.58
N GLU A 142 -1.93 4.41 10.30
CA GLU A 142 -1.15 3.90 11.44
C GLU A 142 -1.94 3.86 12.74
N MET A 143 -3.08 4.52 12.80
CA MET A 143 -3.94 4.59 13.99
C MET A 143 -5.40 4.41 13.61
N VAL A 144 -6.18 3.81 14.50
CA VAL A 144 -7.64 3.67 14.39
C VAL A 144 -8.29 4.10 15.69
N ASN A 145 -9.58 4.51 15.63
CA ASN A 145 -10.32 4.80 16.84
C ASN A 145 -10.67 3.51 17.61
N ASN A 146 -10.79 3.63 18.93
CA ASN A 146 -11.22 2.52 19.77
C ASN A 146 -12.57 1.96 19.29
N GLY A 147 -12.60 0.63 19.12
CA GLY A 147 -13.75 -0.08 18.62
C GLY A 147 -13.81 -0.23 17.10
N GLU A 148 -12.89 0.33 16.34
CA GLU A 148 -12.78 0.09 14.90
C GLU A 148 -12.09 -1.24 14.61
N ILE A 149 -12.42 -1.86 13.46
CA ILE A 149 -11.78 -3.08 12.98
C ILE A 149 -10.59 -2.68 12.12
N ALA A 150 -9.45 -3.28 12.39
CA ALA A 150 -8.21 -3.01 11.69
C ALA A 150 -7.45 -4.28 11.33
N VAL A 151 -6.60 -4.18 10.33
CA VAL A 151 -5.53 -5.14 10.06
C VAL A 151 -4.32 -4.73 10.87
N VAL A 152 -3.82 -5.64 11.69
CA VAL A 152 -2.69 -5.42 12.59
C VAL A 152 -1.61 -6.44 12.30
N ALA A 153 -0.39 -5.98 12.05
CA ALA A 153 0.78 -6.83 11.95
C ALA A 153 1.28 -7.16 13.37
N ILE A 154 1.60 -8.43 13.62
CA ILE A 154 2.17 -8.92 14.86
C ILE A 154 3.36 -9.80 14.50
N GLY A 155 4.57 -9.27 14.67
CA GLY A 155 5.76 -9.92 14.13
C GLY A 155 5.65 -10.11 12.62
N GLU A 156 5.73 -11.35 12.17
CA GLU A 156 5.64 -11.72 10.74
C GLU A 156 4.21 -12.05 10.26
N ALA A 157 3.22 -11.99 11.13
CA ALA A 157 1.84 -12.33 10.82
C ALA A 157 0.95 -11.08 10.81
N ALA A 158 -0.15 -11.14 10.03
CA ALA A 158 -1.22 -10.14 10.11
C ALA A 158 -2.48 -10.76 10.69
N THR A 159 -3.27 -9.96 11.38
CA THR A 159 -4.56 -10.36 11.93
C THR A 159 -5.59 -9.27 11.78
N ILE A 160 -6.87 -9.66 11.67
CA ILE A 160 -8.00 -8.73 11.66
C ILE A 160 -8.65 -8.79 13.04
N LYS A 161 -8.71 -7.65 13.73
CA LYS A 161 -9.31 -7.57 15.07
C LYS A 161 -9.99 -6.22 15.28
N ARG A 162 -10.86 -6.14 16.28
CA ARG A 162 -11.33 -4.88 16.82
C ARG A 162 -10.30 -4.32 17.78
N VAL A 163 -9.89 -3.07 17.56
CA VAL A 163 -8.75 -2.44 18.23
C VAL A 163 -9.23 -1.54 19.36
N TYR A 164 -8.60 -1.65 20.52
CA TYR A 164 -8.75 -0.74 21.64
C TYR A 164 -7.38 -0.35 22.19
N TYR A 165 -7.08 0.94 22.20
CA TYR A 165 -5.83 1.48 22.74
C TYR A 165 -6.11 2.31 23.99
N TYR A 166 -5.37 2.06 25.06
CA TYR A 166 -5.48 2.71 26.35
C TYR A 166 -4.20 3.47 26.66
N ASP A 167 -4.12 4.74 26.26
CA ASP A 167 -2.92 5.61 26.37
C ASP A 167 -2.34 5.63 27.81
N LYS A 168 -3.19 5.78 28.83
CA LYS A 168 -2.74 5.86 30.22
C LYS A 168 -2.10 4.58 30.75
N GLN A 169 -2.34 3.47 30.10
CA GLN A 169 -1.84 2.15 30.48
C GLN A 169 -0.82 1.63 29.47
N ASN A 170 -0.49 2.40 28.44
CA ASN A 170 0.35 1.97 27.31
C ASN A 170 -0.02 0.56 26.86
N LYS A 171 -1.31 0.36 26.53
CA LYS A 171 -1.90 -0.97 26.34
C LYS A 171 -2.76 -1.01 25.09
N LEU A 172 -2.49 -1.98 24.24
CA LEU A 172 -3.27 -2.35 23.06
C LEU A 172 -4.03 -3.65 23.33
N VAL A 173 -5.32 -3.66 23.04
CA VAL A 173 -6.16 -4.85 23.09
C VAL A 173 -6.72 -5.11 21.70
N LEU A 174 -6.43 -6.29 21.17
CA LEU A 174 -6.98 -6.81 19.93
C LEU A 174 -8.09 -7.80 20.25
N MET A 175 -9.32 -7.33 20.10
CA MET A 175 -10.52 -8.08 20.47
C MET A 175 -11.04 -8.85 19.26
N PRO A 176 -11.17 -10.18 19.35
CA PRO A 176 -11.87 -10.98 18.35
C PRO A 176 -13.39 -10.71 18.43
N GLU A 177 -14.06 -10.84 17.31
CA GLU A 177 -15.53 -10.86 17.19
C GLU A 177 -16.04 -12.31 17.13
N ASN A 178 -15.47 -13.16 17.98
CA ASN A 178 -15.90 -14.54 18.23
C ASN A 178 -15.52 -14.90 19.68
N PRO A 179 -16.50 -15.20 20.56
CA PRO A 179 -16.26 -15.52 21.95
C PRO A 179 -15.39 -16.78 22.18
N SER A 180 -15.23 -17.62 21.16
CA SER A 180 -14.36 -18.81 21.24
C SER A 180 -12.88 -18.46 21.21
N HIS A 181 -12.52 -17.22 20.87
CA HIS A 181 -11.16 -16.72 20.85
C HIS A 181 -10.91 -15.73 22.00
N ALA A 182 -9.76 -15.85 22.66
CA ALA A 182 -9.35 -14.90 23.69
C ALA A 182 -8.84 -13.58 23.06
N PRO A 183 -9.05 -12.44 23.73
CA PRO A 183 -8.40 -11.18 23.35
C PRO A 183 -6.88 -11.30 23.46
N GLN A 184 -6.18 -10.63 22.54
CA GLN A 184 -4.73 -10.46 22.60
C GLN A 184 -4.42 -9.10 23.23
N VAL A 185 -3.51 -9.08 24.20
CA VAL A 185 -3.17 -7.87 24.96
C VAL A 185 -1.68 -7.64 24.86
N TYR A 186 -1.28 -6.45 24.47
CA TYR A 186 0.11 -6.00 24.37
C TYR A 186 0.29 -4.79 25.27
N VAL A 187 1.35 -4.76 26.06
CA VAL A 187 1.66 -3.70 27.02
C VAL A 187 3.12 -3.28 26.90
N ASP A 188 3.40 -2.00 27.10
CA ASP A 188 4.73 -1.41 27.12
C ASP A 188 5.61 -1.84 25.94
N ASP A 189 6.73 -2.52 26.18
CA ASP A 189 7.69 -2.95 25.16
C ASP A 189 7.09 -3.95 24.15
N GLU A 190 6.03 -4.67 24.52
CA GLU A 190 5.34 -5.60 23.61
C GLU A 190 4.62 -4.88 22.46
N LEU A 191 4.30 -3.59 22.64
CA LEU A 191 3.66 -2.77 21.59
C LEU A 191 4.53 -2.62 20.35
N GLU A 192 5.85 -2.71 20.49
CA GLU A 192 6.77 -2.65 19.35
C GLU A 192 6.56 -3.79 18.34
N ASN A 193 5.98 -4.91 18.82
CA ASN A 193 5.66 -6.08 18.00
C ASN A 193 4.30 -5.96 17.27
N ALA A 194 3.48 -4.95 17.61
CA ALA A 194 2.14 -4.80 17.05
C ALA A 194 2.02 -3.47 16.28
N ARG A 195 1.77 -3.53 14.99
CA ARG A 195 1.62 -2.35 14.14
C ARG A 195 0.29 -2.37 13.39
N ILE A 196 -0.48 -1.30 13.48
CA ILE A 196 -1.69 -1.13 12.69
C ILE A 196 -1.28 -0.84 11.24
N LEU A 197 -1.80 -1.63 10.31
CA LEU A 197 -1.57 -1.48 8.87
C LEU A 197 -2.65 -0.62 8.22
N GLY A 198 -3.87 -0.67 8.77
CA GLY A 198 -4.97 0.13 8.29
C GLY A 198 -6.31 -0.29 8.86
N LYS A 199 -7.29 0.58 8.63
CA LYS A 199 -8.68 0.40 9.03
C LYS A 199 -9.44 -0.42 7.99
N VAL A 200 -10.21 -1.39 8.43
CA VAL A 200 -11.18 -2.10 7.58
C VAL A 200 -12.32 -1.15 7.21
N VAL A 201 -12.54 -0.91 5.93
CA VAL A 201 -13.59 -0.03 5.41
C VAL A 201 -14.76 -0.78 4.81
N SER A 202 -14.52 -1.96 4.26
CA SER A 202 -15.57 -2.85 3.74
C SER A 202 -15.03 -4.28 3.60
N PHE A 203 -15.90 -5.22 3.32
CA PHE A 203 -15.51 -6.58 2.98
C PHE A 203 -16.49 -7.16 1.95
N PHE A 204 -16.07 -8.20 1.25
CA PHE A 204 -16.87 -8.94 0.28
C PHE A 204 -16.81 -10.41 0.63
N SER A 205 -17.99 -11.00 0.89
CA SER A 205 -18.16 -12.42 1.13
C SER A 205 -18.65 -13.12 -0.14
N ARG A 206 -18.05 -14.25 -0.46
CA ARG A 206 -18.58 -15.14 -1.49
C ARG A 206 -19.73 -15.95 -0.90
N VAL A 207 -20.85 -16.01 -1.62
CA VAL A 207 -22.00 -16.86 -1.29
C VAL A 207 -21.74 -18.27 -1.79
#